data_77583ef15f870ed9885de19582e4f691
#
_entry.id   77583ef15f870ed9885de19582e4f691
#
_cell.length_a   1.000
_cell.length_b   1.000
_cell.length_c   1.000
_cell.angle_alpha   90.00
_cell.angle_beta   90.00
_cell.angle_gamma   90.00
#
_symmetry.space_group_name_H-M   'P 1'
#
loop_
_entity.id
_entity.type
_entity.pdbx_description
1 polymer ?
#
loop_
_entity_poly.entity_id
_entity_poly.type
_entity_poly.pdbx_seq_one_letter_code
_entity_poly.pdbx_strand_id
1 'polypeptide(L)'
;MIIGRCADYVLREQPGVTSVFIYADMNVRIACLMERRRITRDEAITLIKKTDKSRRNYYECYTGKRWGAGASYDVTLNSAELGLDTCVDLICSLYERKQEGDAQAR
;
A
#
# COMPACT_ATOMS: atom_id res chain seq x y z
N MET A 1 5.22 12.41 0.89
CA MET A 1 4.71 11.03 0.84
C MET A 1 5.39 10.19 1.92
N ILE A 2 4.61 9.48 2.71
CA ILE A 2 5.10 8.63 3.80
C ILE A 2 4.71 7.17 3.51
N ILE A 3 5.65 6.25 3.64
CA ILE A 3 5.44 4.84 3.34
C ILE A 3 5.54 3.99 4.61
N GLY A 4 4.46 3.27 4.94
CA GLY A 4 4.42 2.34 6.06
C GLY A 4 4.36 3.00 7.44
N ARG A 5 4.78 2.28 8.47
CA ARG A 5 4.89 2.75 9.86
C ARG A 5 3.58 3.25 10.47
N CYS A 6 2.44 2.71 10.04
CA CYS A 6 1.11 3.12 10.50
C CYS A 6 0.81 4.61 10.27
N ALA A 7 1.47 5.25 9.30
CA ALA A 7 1.31 6.67 9.01
C ALA A 7 -0.13 7.02 8.65
N ASP A 8 -0.84 6.14 7.94
CA ASP A 8 -2.25 6.31 7.59
C ASP A 8 -3.12 6.46 8.85
N TYR A 9 -2.85 5.68 9.89
CA TYR A 9 -3.57 5.75 11.16
C TYR A 9 -3.18 6.99 11.96
N VAL A 10 -1.88 7.26 12.09
CA VAL A 10 -1.36 8.41 12.84
C VAL A 10 -1.89 9.72 12.26
N LEU A 11 -2.00 9.81 10.94
CA LEU A 11 -2.40 11.02 10.22
C LEU A 11 -3.88 11.04 9.83
N ARG A 12 -4.68 10.10 10.31
CA ARG A 12 -6.07 9.92 9.88
C ARG A 12 -6.98 11.15 10.06
N GLU A 13 -6.68 11.98 11.02
CA GLU A 13 -7.46 13.19 11.31
C GLU A 13 -6.86 14.45 10.71
N GLN A 14 -5.69 14.35 10.11
CA GLN A 14 -5.06 15.50 9.47
C GLN A 14 -5.73 15.82 8.13
N PRO A 15 -6.07 17.07 7.84
CA PRO A 15 -6.62 17.44 6.54
C PRO A 15 -5.56 17.30 5.45
N GLY A 16 -6.02 17.01 4.24
CA GLY A 16 -5.13 16.88 3.09
C GLY A 16 -4.40 15.55 2.96
N VAL A 17 -4.69 14.57 3.83
CA VAL A 17 -4.09 13.24 3.78
C VAL A 17 -4.93 12.31 2.92
N THR A 18 -4.28 11.60 2.00
CA THR A 18 -4.88 10.50 1.23
C THR A 18 -4.13 9.22 1.55
N SER A 19 -4.84 8.20 2.02
CA SER A 19 -4.26 6.90 2.33
C SER A 19 -4.46 5.95 1.15
N VAL A 20 -3.37 5.30 0.73
CA VAL A 20 -3.36 4.37 -0.39
C VAL A 20 -2.78 3.04 0.05
N PHE A 21 -3.45 1.96 -0.29
CA PHE A 21 -2.95 0.60 -0.09
C PHE A 21 -2.71 -0.05 -1.45
N ILE A 22 -1.49 -0.54 -1.64
CA ILE A 22 -1.08 -1.21 -2.89
C ILE A 22 -0.92 -2.69 -2.61
N TYR A 23 -1.58 -3.51 -3.41
CA TYR A 23 -1.51 -4.97 -3.28
C TYR A 23 -1.27 -5.62 -4.64
N ALA A 24 -0.92 -6.90 -4.63
CA ALA A 24 -0.74 -7.68 -5.84
C ALA A 24 -1.06 -9.14 -5.54
N ASP A 25 -1.47 -9.89 -6.56
CA ASP A 25 -1.74 -11.31 -6.45
C ASP A 25 -0.49 -12.05 -5.99
N MET A 26 -0.68 -13.11 -5.21
CA MET A 26 0.42 -13.89 -4.66
C MET A 26 1.35 -14.43 -5.74
N ASN A 27 0.82 -14.93 -6.84
CA ASN A 27 1.62 -15.47 -7.95
C ASN A 27 2.56 -14.43 -8.56
N VAL A 28 2.09 -13.20 -8.75
CA VAL A 28 2.90 -12.10 -9.27
C VAL A 28 3.99 -11.71 -8.26
N ARG A 29 3.64 -11.64 -6.99
CA ARG A 29 4.58 -11.32 -5.91
C ARG A 29 5.69 -12.36 -5.81
N ILE A 30 5.34 -13.64 -5.92
CA ILE A 30 6.30 -14.74 -5.91
C ILE A 30 7.27 -14.62 -7.09
N ALA A 31 6.74 -14.43 -8.31
CA ALA A 31 7.56 -14.32 -9.50
C ALA A 31 8.53 -13.14 -9.42
N CYS A 32 8.07 -11.99 -8.98
CA CYS A 32 8.92 -10.80 -8.80
C CYS A 32 10.03 -11.03 -7.79
N LEU A 33 9.72 -11.69 -6.69
CA LEU A 33 10.68 -11.94 -5.62
C LEU A 33 11.74 -12.96 -6.05
N MET A 34 11.32 -14.02 -6.76
CA MET A 34 12.23 -15.01 -7.32
C MET A 34 13.26 -14.35 -8.26
N GLU A 35 12.79 -13.47 -9.12
CA GLU A 35 13.65 -12.77 -10.08
C GLU A 35 14.58 -11.78 -9.37
N ARG A 36 14.03 -10.98 -8.46
CA ARG A 36 14.79 -9.94 -7.77
C ARG A 36 15.87 -10.50 -6.85
N ARG A 37 15.55 -11.56 -6.12
CA ARG A 37 16.46 -12.15 -5.12
C ARG A 37 17.13 -13.45 -5.56
N ARG A 38 16.77 -13.96 -6.71
CA ARG A 38 17.29 -15.22 -7.26
C ARG A 38 17.13 -16.37 -6.27
N ILE A 39 15.92 -16.52 -5.74
CA ILE A 39 15.56 -17.59 -4.81
C ILE A 39 14.54 -18.52 -5.44
N THR A 40 14.33 -19.68 -4.82
CA THR A 40 13.34 -20.64 -5.30
C THR A 40 11.92 -20.18 -5.00
N ARG A 41 10.93 -20.82 -5.65
CA ARG A 41 9.52 -20.52 -5.40
C ARG A 41 9.15 -20.75 -3.92
N ASP A 42 9.59 -21.85 -3.33
CA ASP A 42 9.29 -22.18 -1.94
C ASP A 42 9.89 -21.16 -0.97
N GLU A 43 11.13 -20.73 -1.25
CA GLU A 43 11.78 -19.69 -0.46
C GLU A 43 11.04 -18.34 -0.57
N ALA A 44 10.58 -18.01 -1.77
CA ALA A 44 9.80 -16.79 -2.01
C ALA A 44 8.47 -16.82 -1.24
N ILE A 45 7.74 -17.94 -1.29
CA ILE A 45 6.48 -18.10 -0.57
C ILE A 45 6.70 -17.93 0.94
N THR A 46 7.72 -18.58 1.48
CA THR A 46 8.04 -18.50 2.92
C THR A 46 8.35 -17.07 3.32
N LEU A 47 9.17 -16.38 2.53
CA LEU A 47 9.57 -15.01 2.80
C LEU A 47 8.36 -14.05 2.76
N ILE A 48 7.49 -14.19 1.77
CA ILE A 48 6.28 -13.37 1.65
C ILE A 48 5.36 -13.56 2.85
N LYS A 49 5.08 -14.81 3.22
CA LYS A 49 4.20 -15.11 4.36
C LYS A 49 4.76 -14.53 5.65
N LYS A 50 6.06 -14.66 5.88
CA LYS A 50 6.73 -14.13 7.07
C LYS A 50 6.66 -12.60 7.11
N THR A 51 6.92 -11.95 5.99
CA THR A 51 6.91 -10.49 5.89
C THR A 51 5.49 -9.94 6.06
N ASP A 52 4.50 -10.54 5.42
CA ASP A 52 3.11 -10.12 5.53
C ASP A 52 2.58 -10.29 6.95
N LYS A 53 2.92 -11.40 7.60
CA LYS A 53 2.54 -11.65 8.99
C LYS A 53 3.15 -10.59 9.92
N SER A 54 4.41 -10.26 9.72
CA SER A 54 5.09 -9.25 10.52
C SER A 54 4.44 -7.88 10.33
N ARG A 55 4.15 -7.48 9.10
CA ARG A 55 3.50 -6.20 8.79
C ARG A 55 2.09 -6.14 9.37
N ARG A 56 1.33 -7.21 9.23
CA ARG A 56 -0.02 -7.31 9.79
C ARG A 56 -0.02 -7.17 11.30
N ASN A 57 0.84 -7.93 11.97
CA ASN A 57 0.93 -7.89 13.43
C ASN A 57 1.33 -6.49 13.93
N TYR A 58 2.29 -5.88 13.27
CA TYR A 58 2.73 -4.52 13.62
C TYR A 58 1.58 -3.52 13.48
N TYR A 59 0.91 -3.51 12.34
CA TYR A 59 -0.18 -2.56 12.07
C TYR A 59 -1.37 -2.78 13.01
N GLU A 60 -1.83 -4.01 13.15
CA GLU A 60 -2.98 -4.34 14.00
C GLU A 60 -2.70 -4.08 15.48
N CYS A 61 -1.48 -4.35 15.93
CA CYS A 61 -1.08 -4.08 17.31
C CYS A 61 -1.14 -2.59 17.65
N TYR A 62 -0.64 -1.75 16.75
CA TYR A 62 -0.56 -0.31 17.01
C TYR A 62 -1.82 0.47 16.68
N THR A 63 -2.64 -0.02 15.76
CA THR A 63 -3.83 0.72 15.31
C THR A 63 -5.14 0.13 15.80
N GLY A 64 -5.16 -1.15 16.16
CA GLY A 64 -6.38 -1.87 16.45
C GLY A 64 -7.26 -2.12 15.22
N LYS A 65 -6.79 -1.73 14.04
CA LYS A 65 -7.50 -1.90 12.78
C LYS A 65 -6.92 -3.06 11.98
N ARG A 66 -7.76 -3.64 11.10
CA ARG A 66 -7.37 -4.76 10.26
C ARG A 66 -6.48 -4.28 9.11
N TRP A 67 -5.29 -4.86 8.98
CA TRP A 67 -4.35 -4.52 7.92
C TRP A 67 -4.90 -4.94 6.56
N GLY A 68 -4.86 -4.00 5.60
CA GLY A 68 -5.34 -4.27 4.24
C GLY A 68 -6.85 -4.23 4.08
N ALA A 69 -7.61 -3.86 5.10
CA ALA A 69 -9.06 -3.70 4.98
C ALA A 69 -9.36 -2.47 4.10
N GLY A 70 -10.07 -2.68 2.99
CA GLY A 70 -10.33 -1.62 2.01
C GLY A 70 -10.98 -0.37 2.59
N ALA A 71 -11.86 -0.55 3.59
CA ALA A 71 -12.55 0.56 4.25
C ALA A 71 -11.62 1.45 5.08
N SER A 72 -10.41 0.98 5.40
CA SER A 72 -9.44 1.75 6.18
C SER A 72 -8.58 2.67 5.33
N TYR A 73 -8.70 2.59 3.99
CA TYR A 73 -7.89 3.37 3.05
C TYR A 73 -8.79 4.13 2.10
N ASP A 74 -8.33 5.28 1.64
CA ASP A 74 -9.07 6.06 0.63
C ASP A 74 -9.06 5.36 -0.73
N VAL A 75 -7.95 4.71 -1.07
CA VAL A 75 -7.79 4.01 -2.34
C VAL A 75 -7.00 2.72 -2.11
N THR A 76 -7.43 1.64 -2.78
CA THR A 76 -6.64 0.40 -2.88
C THR A 76 -6.36 0.11 -4.35
N LEU A 77 -5.11 -0.22 -4.68
CA LEU A 77 -4.67 -0.45 -6.05
C LEU A 77 -4.02 -1.82 -6.19
N ASN A 78 -4.47 -2.58 -7.20
CA ASN A 78 -3.86 -3.86 -7.56
C ASN A 78 -2.75 -3.61 -8.58
N SER A 79 -1.50 -3.59 -8.13
CA SER A 79 -0.36 -3.31 -8.98
C SER A 79 -0.08 -4.43 -10.00
N ALA A 80 -0.55 -5.65 -9.75
CA ALA A 80 -0.40 -6.76 -10.69
C ALA A 80 -1.26 -6.55 -11.94
N GLU A 81 -2.49 -6.05 -11.77
CA GLU A 81 -3.41 -5.78 -12.88
C GLU A 81 -3.10 -4.46 -13.58
N LEU A 82 -2.82 -3.42 -12.80
CA LEU A 82 -2.66 -2.07 -13.33
C LEU A 82 -1.24 -1.77 -13.83
N GLY A 83 -0.24 -2.43 -13.24
CA GLY A 83 1.16 -2.09 -13.45
C GLY A 83 1.60 -0.94 -12.53
N LEU A 84 2.89 -0.91 -12.22
CA LEU A 84 3.44 0.11 -11.31
C LEU A 84 3.30 1.52 -11.88
N ASP A 85 3.54 1.70 -13.17
CA ASP A 85 3.46 3.02 -13.81
C ASP A 85 2.06 3.60 -13.71
N THR A 86 1.03 2.78 -13.94
CA THR A 86 -0.36 3.21 -13.82
C THR A 86 -0.69 3.58 -12.37
N CYS A 87 -0.22 2.80 -11.40
CA CYS A 87 -0.42 3.11 -9.99
C CYS A 87 0.23 4.45 -9.62
N VAL A 88 1.43 4.70 -10.10
CA VAL A 88 2.12 5.98 -9.88
C VAL A 88 1.33 7.14 -10.48
N ASP A 89 0.85 6.99 -11.71
CA ASP A 89 0.06 8.01 -12.38
C ASP A 89 -1.23 8.33 -11.63
N LEU A 90 -1.92 7.31 -11.12
CA LEU A 90 -3.15 7.48 -10.34
C LEU A 90 -2.88 8.21 -9.03
N ILE A 91 -1.81 7.86 -8.33
CA ILE A 91 -1.44 8.52 -7.08
C ILE A 91 -1.09 9.98 -7.33
N CYS A 92 -0.32 10.26 -8.37
CA CYS A 92 0.02 11.64 -8.76
C CYS A 92 -1.23 12.45 -9.11
N SER A 93 -2.18 11.85 -9.84
CA SER A 93 -3.44 12.51 -10.19
C SER A 93 -4.26 12.85 -8.94
N LEU A 94 -4.31 11.95 -7.96
CA LEU A 94 -5.00 12.20 -6.69
C LEU A 94 -4.36 13.35 -5.93
N TYR A 95 -3.04 13.40 -5.90
CA TYR A 95 -2.30 14.48 -5.25
C TYR A 95 -2.60 15.84 -5.90
N GLU A 96 -2.54 15.90 -7.22
CA GLU A 96 -2.82 17.11 -7.97
C GLU A 96 -4.26 17.61 -7.75
N ARG A 97 -5.23 16.72 -7.78
CA ARG A 97 -6.64 17.05 -7.55
C ARG A 97 -6.88 17.59 -6.14
N LYS A 98 -6.21 17.05 -5.14
CA LYS A 98 -6.30 17.55 -3.77
C LYS A 98 -5.71 18.94 -3.64
N GLN A 99 -4.61 19.20 -4.30
CA GLN A 99 -3.99 20.53 -4.34
C GLN A 99 -4.95 21.56 -4.94
N GLU A 100 -5.61 21.22 -6.05
CA GLU A 100 -6.61 22.07 -6.69
C GLU A 100 -7.81 22.29 -5.77
N GLY A 101 -8.31 21.23 -5.12
CA GLY A 101 -9.42 21.31 -4.20
C GLY A 101 -9.12 22.22 -3.01
N ASP A 102 -7.94 22.08 -2.43
CA ASP A 102 -7.50 22.92 -1.32
C ASP A 102 -7.37 24.38 -1.74
N ALA A 103 -6.86 24.63 -2.95
CA ALA A 103 -6.75 25.97 -3.50
C ALA A 103 -8.14 26.60 -3.73
N GLN A 104 -9.10 25.82 -4.20
CA GLN A 104 -10.47 26.29 -4.42
C GLN A 104 -11.25 26.52 -3.13
N ALA A 105 -10.93 25.72 -2.10
CA ALA A 105 -11.58 25.84 -0.79
C ALA A 105 -11.15 27.08 0.00
N ARG A 106 -10.08 27.71 -0.43
CA ARG A 106 -9.58 28.96 0.16
C ARG A 106 -10.12 30.15 -0.57
#